data_79ab7cf8de2e45a4251f2da0f70244f2
#
_entry.id   79ab7cf8de2e45a4251f2da0f70244f2
#
_cell.length_a   1.000
_cell.length_b   1.000
_cell.length_c   1.000
_cell.angle_alpha   90.00
_cell.angle_beta   90.00
_cell.angle_gamma   90.00
#
_symmetry.space_group_name_H-M   'P 1'
#
loop_
_entity.id
_entity.type
_entity.pdbx_description
1 polymer ?
#
loop_
_entity_poly.entity_id
_entity_poly.type
_entity_poly.pdbx_seq_one_letter_code
_entity_poly.pdbx_strand_id
1 'polypeptide(L)'
;MQTLYPEIKPYARHELAVEAPHVLYVDESGSPEGLPVLFVHGGPGGGCDALSRRFFDPNLYRIITFDQRGCGRSTPHASLENNTTAHLIADMEHIRDFLGIDKWVLFGGSWGSTLSLAYAQAFPERVHALILRGIFLCRPEDFHWFYQEGASRLFPDYWQDFIAPIPPEERGDLMQAFYKRLTGTDQIAQMHAAKAWSCWEGRTATLRPNTQVVDRFSDTHRALAMARIECHYFVNQAFLEPNQLLRDVHKIAHLPGIIVHGRYDVICPLDNAWALHEAWPNSELQIIREAGHSASEHGICDALVRAAAEIAQRLLDLPPEEA
;
A
#
# COMPACT_ATOMS: atom_id res chain seq x y z
N MET A 1 17.15 -3.11 18.49
CA MET A 1 15.93 -2.73 17.78
C MET A 1 16.26 -1.49 16.97
N GLN A 2 16.15 -1.58 15.66
CA GLN A 2 16.40 -0.42 14.79
C GLN A 2 15.20 0.52 14.83
N THR A 3 15.46 1.80 14.72
CA THR A 3 14.46 2.85 14.65
C THR A 3 14.48 3.47 13.25
N LEU A 4 13.44 4.19 12.90
CA LEU A 4 13.43 4.97 11.66
C LEU A 4 14.63 5.91 11.58
N TYR A 5 15.19 6.07 10.40
CA TYR A 5 16.22 7.07 10.12
C TYR A 5 15.73 8.49 10.44
N PRO A 6 16.63 9.45 10.67
CA PRO A 6 16.25 10.85 10.86
C PRO A 6 15.37 11.37 9.71
N GLU A 7 14.56 12.37 10.02
CA GLU A 7 13.75 13.04 9.01
C GLU A 7 14.65 13.78 8.00
N ILE A 8 14.37 13.56 6.72
CA ILE A 8 15.05 14.23 5.60
C ILE A 8 14.03 14.94 4.72
N LYS A 9 14.49 15.97 4.02
CA LYS A 9 13.69 16.68 3.02
C LYS A 9 14.01 16.18 1.63
N PRO A 10 13.04 16.20 0.70
CA PRO A 10 13.34 15.93 -0.70
C PRO A 10 14.30 16.97 -1.27
N TYR A 11 15.26 16.51 -2.06
CA TYR A 11 16.13 17.39 -2.84
C TYR A 11 15.50 17.77 -4.19
N ALA A 12 14.56 16.95 -4.70
CA ALA A 12 13.80 17.24 -5.91
C ALA A 12 12.31 16.93 -5.71
N ARG A 13 11.46 17.68 -6.41
CA ARG A 13 10.00 17.48 -6.45
C ARG A 13 9.53 17.68 -7.87
N HIS A 14 8.59 16.83 -8.30
CA HIS A 14 8.09 16.82 -9.66
C HIS A 14 6.56 16.77 -9.65
N GLU A 15 5.96 17.48 -10.60
CA GLU A 15 4.56 17.34 -10.98
C GLU A 15 4.55 16.68 -12.35
N LEU A 16 4.20 15.40 -12.42
CA LEU A 16 4.29 14.60 -13.60
C LEU A 16 2.91 14.37 -14.21
N ALA A 17 2.67 15.01 -15.37
CA ALA A 17 1.45 14.76 -16.11
C ALA A 17 1.46 13.35 -16.68
N VAL A 18 0.41 12.61 -16.41
CA VAL A 18 0.15 11.28 -16.96
C VAL A 18 -1.13 11.31 -17.80
N GLU A 19 -1.76 10.17 -18.03
CA GLU A 19 -3.04 10.18 -18.74
C GLU A 19 -4.06 11.11 -18.07
N ALA A 20 -4.60 12.04 -18.85
CA ALA A 20 -5.54 13.05 -18.34
C ALA A 20 -6.74 12.40 -17.62
N PRO A 21 -7.21 12.99 -16.53
CA PRO A 21 -6.89 14.35 -16.03
C PRO A 21 -5.77 14.42 -14.99
N HIS A 22 -4.95 13.36 -14.83
CA HIS A 22 -4.07 13.20 -13.68
C HIS A 22 -2.71 13.87 -13.81
N VAL A 23 -2.28 14.51 -12.72
CA VAL A 23 -0.91 14.99 -12.49
C VAL A 23 -0.42 14.38 -11.17
N LEU A 24 0.66 13.62 -11.23
CA LEU A 24 1.22 12.93 -10.07
C LEU A 24 2.25 13.82 -9.37
N TYR A 25 2.20 13.81 -8.05
CA TYR A 25 3.28 14.32 -7.21
C TYR A 25 4.32 13.24 -6.99
N VAL A 26 5.56 13.53 -7.31
CA VAL A 26 6.73 12.65 -7.11
C VAL A 26 7.82 13.44 -6.40
N ASP A 27 8.50 12.84 -5.44
CA ASP A 27 9.69 13.45 -4.86
C ASP A 27 10.85 12.46 -4.68
N GLU A 28 12.06 13.02 -4.67
CA GLU A 28 13.31 12.30 -4.49
C GLU A 28 14.05 12.80 -3.26
N SER A 29 14.57 11.86 -2.47
CA SER A 29 15.27 12.11 -1.22
C SER A 29 16.48 11.18 -1.09
N GLY A 30 17.36 11.43 -0.10
CA GLY A 30 18.55 10.62 0.15
C GLY A 30 19.67 10.93 -0.83
N SER A 31 20.42 9.90 -1.27
CA SER A 31 21.56 10.03 -2.17
C SER A 31 21.10 9.96 -3.63
N PRO A 32 21.36 10.99 -4.47
CA PRO A 32 20.99 10.96 -5.88
C PRO A 32 21.62 9.80 -6.68
N GLU A 33 22.82 9.36 -6.26
CA GLU A 33 23.56 8.24 -6.87
C GLU A 33 23.38 6.91 -6.13
N GLY A 34 22.47 6.90 -5.14
CA GLY A 34 22.20 5.71 -4.33
C GLY A 34 21.33 4.67 -5.05
N LEU A 35 21.15 3.52 -4.42
CA LEU A 35 20.27 2.46 -4.89
C LEU A 35 18.84 2.97 -5.01
N PRO A 36 18.21 2.96 -6.20
CA PRO A 36 16.85 3.45 -6.34
C PRO A 36 15.85 2.57 -5.59
N VAL A 37 15.00 3.19 -4.79
CA VAL A 37 13.86 2.53 -4.14
C VAL A 37 12.59 3.33 -4.36
N LEU A 38 11.53 2.68 -4.81
CA LEU A 38 10.19 3.26 -4.91
C LEU A 38 9.37 2.85 -3.70
N PHE A 39 8.92 3.85 -2.92
CA PHE A 39 7.95 3.63 -1.86
C PHE A 39 6.54 3.65 -2.46
N VAL A 40 5.86 2.51 -2.40
CA VAL A 40 4.50 2.29 -2.91
C VAL A 40 3.52 2.31 -1.75
N HIS A 41 2.80 3.43 -1.58
CA HIS A 41 1.88 3.59 -0.45
C HIS A 41 0.64 2.71 -0.55
N GLY A 42 0.01 2.47 0.60
CA GLY A 42 -1.21 1.67 0.74
C GLY A 42 -2.49 2.45 0.47
N GLY A 43 -3.60 1.83 0.80
CA GLY A 43 -4.97 2.21 0.53
C GLY A 43 -5.61 1.21 -0.43
N PRO A 44 -5.79 1.52 -1.73
CA PRO A 44 -5.29 2.68 -2.50
C PRO A 44 -5.87 4.02 -2.01
N GLY A 45 -5.13 5.11 -2.21
CA GLY A 45 -5.62 6.44 -1.82
C GLY A 45 -4.98 7.01 -0.55
N GLY A 46 -4.05 6.28 0.07
CA GLY A 46 -3.40 6.69 1.33
C GLY A 46 -2.43 7.87 1.21
N GLY A 47 -1.72 8.00 0.09
CA GLY A 47 -0.66 9.00 -0.11
C GLY A 47 0.60 8.75 0.72
N CYS A 48 1.66 9.46 0.39
CA CYS A 48 2.94 9.44 1.11
C CYS A 48 3.07 10.61 2.07
N ASP A 49 3.89 10.42 3.11
CA ASP A 49 4.27 11.47 4.06
C ASP A 49 5.77 11.44 4.38
N ALA A 50 6.19 12.26 5.34
CA ALA A 50 7.59 12.33 5.75
C ALA A 50 8.13 11.01 6.32
N LEU A 51 7.27 10.18 6.93
CA LEU A 51 7.67 8.88 7.47
C LEU A 51 8.05 7.89 6.38
N SER A 52 7.45 8.00 5.19
CA SER A 52 7.69 7.10 4.05
C SER A 52 9.17 7.03 3.64
N ARG A 53 9.94 8.10 3.88
CA ARG A 53 11.37 8.17 3.56
C ARG A 53 12.27 7.56 4.62
N ARG A 54 11.77 7.36 5.83
CA ARG A 54 12.60 7.08 7.01
C ARG A 54 12.88 5.59 7.24
N PHE A 55 12.41 4.72 6.36
CA PHE A 55 12.73 3.29 6.39
C PHE A 55 14.10 2.99 5.77
N PHE A 56 14.70 3.94 5.06
CA PHE A 56 15.88 3.75 4.23
C PHE A 56 17.06 4.58 4.75
N ASP A 57 18.29 4.02 4.65
CA ASP A 57 19.51 4.79 4.87
C ASP A 57 19.64 5.84 3.76
N PRO A 58 19.59 7.15 4.10
CA PRO A 58 19.65 8.20 3.09
C PRO A 58 21.02 8.33 2.41
N ASN A 59 22.07 7.67 2.93
CA ASN A 59 23.38 7.64 2.29
C ASN A 59 23.50 6.52 1.25
N LEU A 60 22.68 5.48 1.37
CA LEU A 60 22.71 4.31 0.48
C LEU A 60 21.64 4.36 -0.60
N TYR A 61 20.48 4.97 -0.29
CA TYR A 61 19.33 4.93 -1.16
C TYR A 61 19.03 6.27 -1.86
N ARG A 62 18.66 6.18 -3.14
CA ARG A 62 17.87 7.19 -3.86
C ARG A 62 16.40 6.86 -3.61
N ILE A 63 15.76 7.62 -2.75
CA ILE A 63 14.41 7.33 -2.23
C ILE A 63 13.39 8.08 -3.04
N ILE A 64 12.56 7.37 -3.79
CA ILE A 64 11.47 7.91 -4.57
C ILE A 64 10.16 7.67 -3.83
N THR A 65 9.37 8.72 -3.60
CA THR A 65 7.98 8.63 -3.14
C THR A 65 7.06 9.29 -4.15
N PHE A 66 5.88 8.72 -4.37
CA PHE A 66 4.85 9.33 -5.22
C PHE A 66 3.48 9.15 -4.58
N ASP A 67 2.62 10.10 -4.81
CA ASP A 67 1.21 9.97 -4.47
C ASP A 67 0.47 9.43 -5.69
N GLN A 68 -0.19 8.27 -5.56
CA GLN A 68 -0.93 7.61 -6.64
C GLN A 68 -2.10 8.51 -7.08
N ARG A 69 -2.74 8.17 -8.21
CA ARG A 69 -3.86 8.96 -8.77
C ARG A 69 -4.94 9.25 -7.73
N GLY A 70 -5.36 10.49 -7.66
CA GLY A 70 -6.47 10.92 -6.81
C GLY A 70 -6.16 11.13 -5.34
N CYS A 71 -4.93 10.91 -4.87
CA CYS A 71 -4.62 11.01 -3.44
C CYS A 71 -3.43 11.92 -3.12
N GLY A 72 -3.30 12.24 -1.84
CA GLY A 72 -2.21 13.06 -1.35
C GLY A 72 -2.13 14.41 -2.05
N ARG A 73 -1.01 14.69 -2.69
CA ARG A 73 -0.71 15.91 -3.44
C ARG A 73 -0.96 15.76 -4.95
N SER A 74 -1.25 14.54 -5.43
CA SER A 74 -1.64 14.28 -6.82
C SER A 74 -3.05 14.81 -7.10
N THR A 75 -3.27 15.25 -8.33
CA THR A 75 -4.55 15.86 -8.76
C THR A 75 -5.15 15.14 -9.97
N PRO A 76 -6.48 15.19 -10.15
CA PRO A 76 -7.53 15.76 -9.28
C PRO A 76 -7.77 14.91 -8.03
N HIS A 77 -8.06 15.55 -6.89
CA HIS A 77 -8.31 14.87 -5.62
C HIS A 77 -9.52 13.95 -5.65
N ALA A 78 -9.39 12.73 -5.11
CA ALA A 78 -10.40 11.69 -5.03
C ALA A 78 -11.02 11.29 -6.39
N SER A 79 -10.32 11.55 -7.51
CA SER A 79 -10.79 11.19 -8.84
C SER A 79 -10.72 9.69 -9.08
N LEU A 80 -11.79 9.15 -9.68
CA LEU A 80 -11.89 7.74 -10.09
C LEU A 80 -11.71 7.55 -11.61
N GLU A 81 -11.66 8.66 -12.35
CA GLU A 81 -11.47 8.64 -13.80
C GLU A 81 -10.09 8.10 -14.15
N ASN A 82 -9.99 7.20 -15.11
CA ASN A 82 -8.72 6.57 -15.51
C ASN A 82 -7.87 6.13 -14.31
N ASN A 83 -8.50 5.55 -13.28
CA ASN A 83 -7.85 5.15 -12.04
C ASN A 83 -8.09 3.65 -11.78
N THR A 84 -7.22 2.83 -12.35
CA THR A 84 -7.22 1.37 -12.25
C THR A 84 -5.80 0.86 -11.99
N THR A 85 -5.65 -0.41 -11.63
CA THR A 85 -4.34 -1.03 -11.40
C THR A 85 -3.43 -0.94 -12.63
N ALA A 86 -3.96 -1.10 -13.84
CA ALA A 86 -3.19 -0.96 -15.07
C ALA A 86 -2.65 0.46 -15.26
N HIS A 87 -3.45 1.48 -14.94
CA HIS A 87 -2.99 2.87 -14.98
C HIS A 87 -1.87 3.15 -13.97
N LEU A 88 -1.99 2.61 -12.74
CA LEU A 88 -0.93 2.79 -11.72
C LEU A 88 0.37 2.08 -12.11
N ILE A 89 0.29 0.91 -12.74
CA ILE A 89 1.47 0.21 -13.27
C ILE A 89 2.14 1.05 -14.37
N ALA A 90 1.36 1.62 -15.29
CA ALA A 90 1.87 2.51 -16.33
C ALA A 90 2.48 3.79 -15.74
N ASP A 91 1.87 4.36 -14.70
CA ASP A 91 2.40 5.52 -13.98
C ASP A 91 3.76 5.22 -13.34
N MET A 92 3.93 4.04 -12.72
CA MET A 92 5.22 3.62 -12.15
C MET A 92 6.30 3.54 -13.24
N GLU A 93 6.00 2.95 -14.41
CA GLU A 93 6.94 2.94 -15.55
C GLU A 93 7.25 4.35 -16.04
N HIS A 94 6.25 5.23 -16.11
CA HIS A 94 6.46 6.61 -16.54
C HIS A 94 7.36 7.37 -15.55
N ILE A 95 7.18 7.18 -14.23
CA ILE A 95 8.04 7.75 -13.20
C ILE A 95 9.47 7.21 -13.35
N ARG A 96 9.63 5.90 -13.52
CA ARG A 96 10.93 5.25 -13.66
C ARG A 96 11.71 5.83 -14.85
N ASP A 97 11.06 5.90 -16.00
CA ASP A 97 11.66 6.42 -17.25
C ASP A 97 12.00 7.91 -17.12
N PHE A 98 11.09 8.72 -16.58
CA PHE A 98 11.29 10.15 -16.34
C PHE A 98 12.51 10.44 -15.44
N LEU A 99 12.73 9.59 -14.41
CA LEU A 99 13.86 9.72 -13.49
C LEU A 99 15.16 9.06 -14.00
N GLY A 100 15.13 8.43 -15.18
CA GLY A 100 16.28 7.76 -15.78
C GLY A 100 16.73 6.53 -14.97
N ILE A 101 15.81 5.84 -14.30
CA ILE A 101 16.09 4.67 -13.49
C ILE A 101 15.93 3.41 -14.35
N ASP A 102 16.93 2.53 -14.40
CA ASP A 102 16.82 1.24 -15.10
C ASP A 102 16.04 0.23 -14.26
N LYS A 103 16.46 0.02 -13.02
CA LYS A 103 15.82 -0.88 -12.06
C LYS A 103 15.73 -0.23 -10.68
N TRP A 104 14.77 -0.66 -9.91
CA TRP A 104 14.58 -0.21 -8.52
C TRP A 104 14.20 -1.33 -7.56
N VAL A 105 14.36 -1.06 -6.28
CA VAL A 105 13.75 -1.84 -5.21
C VAL A 105 12.32 -1.33 -5.03
N LEU A 106 11.35 -2.23 -4.88
CA LEU A 106 9.97 -1.88 -4.54
C LEU A 106 9.75 -2.09 -3.04
N PHE A 107 9.24 -1.06 -2.38
CA PHE A 107 8.88 -1.11 -0.96
C PHE A 107 7.41 -0.77 -0.83
N GLY A 108 6.58 -1.78 -0.52
CA GLY A 108 5.13 -1.63 -0.50
C GLY A 108 4.44 -2.32 0.67
N GLY A 109 3.43 -1.67 1.23
CA GLY A 109 2.62 -2.26 2.30
C GLY A 109 1.13 -2.19 2.01
N SER A 110 0.38 -3.23 2.45
CA SER A 110 -1.07 -3.32 2.21
C SER A 110 -1.37 -3.28 0.71
N TRP A 111 -2.24 -2.40 0.23
CA TRP A 111 -2.39 -2.15 -1.21
C TRP A 111 -1.05 -1.92 -1.93
N GLY A 112 -0.09 -1.26 -1.27
CA GLY A 112 1.25 -1.09 -1.85
C GLY A 112 1.95 -2.41 -2.11
N SER A 113 1.68 -3.48 -1.36
CA SER A 113 2.19 -4.82 -1.67
C SER A 113 1.51 -5.41 -2.90
N THR A 114 0.21 -5.22 -3.04
CA THR A 114 -0.57 -5.60 -4.23
C THR A 114 -0.01 -4.96 -5.50
N LEU A 115 0.13 -3.63 -5.46
CA LEU A 115 0.61 -2.87 -6.62
C LEU A 115 2.08 -3.19 -6.94
N SER A 116 2.94 -3.37 -5.94
CA SER A 116 4.33 -3.80 -6.13
C SER A 116 4.44 -5.18 -6.78
N LEU A 117 3.62 -6.14 -6.34
CA LEU A 117 3.56 -7.48 -6.95
C LEU A 117 3.04 -7.41 -8.39
N ALA A 118 1.96 -6.69 -8.64
CA ALA A 118 1.37 -6.54 -9.97
C ALA A 118 2.36 -5.88 -10.96
N TYR A 119 3.06 -4.83 -10.51
CA TYR A 119 4.10 -4.18 -11.30
C TYR A 119 5.28 -5.11 -11.57
N ALA A 120 5.81 -5.79 -10.55
CA ALA A 120 6.94 -6.70 -10.72
C ALA A 120 6.59 -7.89 -11.64
N GLN A 121 5.36 -8.37 -11.62
CA GLN A 121 4.88 -9.41 -12.53
C GLN A 121 4.72 -8.92 -13.98
N ALA A 122 4.49 -7.62 -14.18
CA ALA A 122 4.42 -7.00 -15.50
C ALA A 122 5.82 -6.67 -16.05
N PHE A 123 6.73 -6.23 -15.19
CA PHE A 123 8.08 -5.74 -15.53
C PHE A 123 9.16 -6.32 -14.61
N PRO A 124 9.32 -7.66 -14.56
CA PRO A 124 10.29 -8.28 -13.65
C PRO A 124 11.74 -7.83 -13.89
N GLU A 125 12.09 -7.47 -15.13
CA GLU A 125 13.40 -6.95 -15.51
C GLU A 125 13.68 -5.53 -14.96
N ARG A 126 12.66 -4.83 -14.44
CA ARG A 126 12.78 -3.48 -13.85
C ARG A 126 12.89 -3.48 -12.33
N VAL A 127 12.94 -4.65 -11.74
CA VAL A 127 12.95 -4.81 -10.28
C VAL A 127 14.22 -5.51 -9.82
N HIS A 128 14.89 -4.92 -8.82
CA HIS A 128 16.01 -5.56 -8.13
C HIS A 128 15.54 -6.52 -7.03
N ALA A 129 14.59 -6.07 -6.22
CA ALA A 129 14.06 -6.78 -5.06
C ALA A 129 12.72 -6.19 -4.63
N LEU A 130 11.98 -6.94 -3.79
CA LEU A 130 10.77 -6.46 -3.16
C LEU A 130 10.86 -6.56 -1.63
N ILE A 131 10.45 -5.48 -0.94
CA ILE A 131 10.24 -5.44 0.51
C ILE A 131 8.75 -5.18 0.71
N LEU A 132 8.04 -6.18 1.20
CA LEU A 132 6.58 -6.13 1.28
C LEU A 132 6.11 -6.28 2.72
N ARG A 133 5.02 -5.58 3.07
CA ARG A 133 4.42 -5.62 4.40
C ARG A 133 2.89 -5.75 4.31
N GLY A 134 2.30 -6.54 5.24
CA GLY A 134 0.85 -6.64 5.31
C GLY A 134 0.26 -7.05 3.98
N ILE A 135 0.61 -8.23 3.51
CA ILE A 135 0.28 -8.74 2.16
C ILE A 135 -1.22 -8.73 1.94
N PHE A 136 -1.63 -8.06 0.86
CA PHE A 136 -3.00 -7.99 0.40
C PHE A 136 -3.08 -8.56 -1.02
N LEU A 137 -3.76 -9.69 -1.17
CA LEU A 137 -3.85 -10.41 -2.44
C LEU A 137 -5.07 -10.00 -3.28
N CYS A 138 -5.96 -9.18 -2.72
CA CYS A 138 -7.19 -8.71 -3.35
C CYS A 138 -8.09 -9.85 -3.84
N ARG A 139 -8.15 -10.94 -3.09
CA ARG A 139 -9.04 -12.07 -3.37
C ARG A 139 -10.46 -11.77 -2.86
N PRO A 140 -11.50 -12.37 -3.39
CA PRO A 140 -12.87 -12.19 -2.88
C PRO A 140 -13.00 -12.46 -1.38
N GLU A 141 -12.31 -13.48 -0.86
CA GLU A 141 -12.27 -13.80 0.57
C GLU A 141 -11.62 -12.69 1.42
N ASP A 142 -10.63 -11.96 0.88
CA ASP A 142 -9.96 -10.86 1.60
C ASP A 142 -10.92 -9.69 1.80
N PHE A 143 -11.69 -9.33 0.74
CA PHE A 143 -12.72 -8.29 0.82
C PHE A 143 -13.86 -8.70 1.75
N HIS A 144 -14.34 -9.95 1.64
CA HIS A 144 -15.40 -10.49 2.48
C HIS A 144 -15.00 -10.48 3.96
N TRP A 145 -13.77 -10.93 4.28
CA TRP A 145 -13.22 -10.94 5.62
C TRP A 145 -13.26 -9.56 6.27
N PHE A 146 -12.82 -8.54 5.56
CA PHE A 146 -12.63 -7.24 6.19
C PHE A 146 -13.86 -6.32 6.11
N TYR A 147 -14.64 -6.41 5.03
CA TYR A 147 -15.74 -5.49 4.78
C TYR A 147 -17.14 -6.13 4.84
N GLN A 148 -17.26 -7.42 5.10
CA GLN A 148 -18.57 -8.07 5.18
C GLN A 148 -18.72 -8.93 6.45
N GLU A 149 -17.98 -10.02 6.57
CA GLU A 149 -18.08 -10.92 7.73
C GLU A 149 -16.74 -11.59 8.00
N GLY A 150 -16.13 -11.29 9.14
CA GLY A 150 -14.86 -11.84 9.59
C GLY A 150 -14.25 -10.96 10.67
N ALA A 151 -13.56 -9.88 10.30
CA ALA A 151 -13.00 -8.90 11.23
C ALA A 151 -14.07 -8.27 12.14
N SER A 152 -15.33 -8.16 11.68
CA SER A 152 -16.48 -7.75 12.45
C SER A 152 -16.71 -8.56 13.73
N ARG A 153 -16.29 -9.83 13.75
CA ARG A 153 -16.40 -10.71 14.92
C ARG A 153 -15.36 -10.42 15.99
N LEU A 154 -14.22 -9.83 15.58
CA LEU A 154 -13.14 -9.42 16.48
C LEU A 154 -13.39 -8.04 17.08
N PHE A 155 -14.08 -7.16 16.36
CA PHE A 155 -14.36 -5.77 16.75
C PHE A 155 -15.85 -5.44 16.57
N PRO A 156 -16.76 -6.13 17.31
CA PRO A 156 -18.20 -5.95 17.13
C PRO A 156 -18.69 -4.54 17.52
N ASP A 157 -17.95 -3.86 18.41
CA ASP A 157 -18.19 -2.49 18.84
C ASP A 157 -17.84 -1.47 17.72
N TYR A 158 -16.66 -1.57 17.13
CA TYR A 158 -16.25 -0.69 16.01
C TYR A 158 -17.07 -0.95 14.75
N TRP A 159 -17.52 -2.19 14.56
CA TRP A 159 -18.36 -2.58 13.44
C TRP A 159 -19.70 -1.84 13.41
N GLN A 160 -20.30 -1.54 14.59
CA GLN A 160 -21.55 -0.77 14.63
C GLN A 160 -21.37 0.63 14.04
N ASP A 161 -20.23 1.28 14.33
CA ASP A 161 -19.91 2.58 13.76
C ASP A 161 -19.66 2.50 12.24
N PHE A 162 -18.98 1.42 11.81
CA PHE A 162 -18.74 1.19 10.37
C PHE A 162 -20.03 1.05 9.58
N ILE A 163 -20.96 0.23 10.03
CA ILE A 163 -22.22 -0.02 9.30
C ILE A 163 -23.29 1.07 9.52
N ALA A 164 -23.07 2.03 10.44
CA ALA A 164 -24.06 3.05 10.79
C ALA A 164 -24.57 3.88 9.60
N PRO A 165 -23.73 4.28 8.60
CA PRO A 165 -24.21 4.99 7.42
C PRO A 165 -25.07 4.17 6.47
N ILE A 166 -25.13 2.85 6.64
CA ILE A 166 -25.77 1.92 5.71
C ILE A 166 -27.11 1.44 6.30
N PRO A 167 -28.24 1.66 5.64
CA PRO A 167 -29.52 1.13 6.07
C PRO A 167 -29.50 -0.41 6.13
N PRO A 168 -30.26 -1.01 7.07
CA PRO A 168 -30.23 -2.46 7.28
C PRO A 168 -30.50 -3.28 6.02
N GLU A 169 -31.40 -2.82 5.17
CA GLU A 169 -31.78 -3.48 3.91
C GLU A 169 -30.68 -3.50 2.84
N GLU A 170 -29.68 -2.62 2.96
CA GLU A 170 -28.53 -2.56 2.03
C GLU A 170 -27.29 -3.26 2.58
N ARG A 171 -27.30 -3.81 3.81
CA ARG A 171 -26.13 -4.41 4.47
C ARG A 171 -25.75 -5.80 3.94
N GLY A 172 -26.52 -6.35 3.01
CA GLY A 172 -26.20 -7.61 2.35
C GLY A 172 -24.96 -7.56 1.47
N ASP A 173 -24.61 -6.35 0.96
CA ASP A 173 -23.37 -6.07 0.24
C ASP A 173 -22.86 -4.69 0.65
N LEU A 174 -22.04 -4.67 1.69
CA LEU A 174 -21.55 -3.41 2.28
C LEU A 174 -20.65 -2.63 1.32
N MET A 175 -19.81 -3.30 0.54
CA MET A 175 -18.93 -2.60 -0.41
C MET A 175 -19.75 -1.84 -1.45
N GLN A 176 -20.77 -2.46 -2.05
CA GLN A 176 -21.65 -1.78 -3.01
C GLN A 176 -22.46 -0.67 -2.34
N ALA A 177 -22.94 -0.88 -1.11
CA ALA A 177 -23.68 0.13 -0.37
C ALA A 177 -22.83 1.37 -0.03
N PHE A 178 -21.56 1.17 0.33
CA PHE A 178 -20.58 2.26 0.51
C PHE A 178 -20.26 2.94 -0.82
N TYR A 179 -19.99 2.17 -1.88
CA TYR A 179 -19.67 2.71 -3.20
C TYR A 179 -20.75 3.65 -3.72
N LYS A 180 -22.02 3.26 -3.59
CA LYS A 180 -23.18 4.08 -3.95
C LYS A 180 -23.15 5.45 -3.24
N ARG A 181 -22.78 5.50 -1.97
CA ARG A 181 -22.68 6.75 -1.18
C ARG A 181 -21.45 7.56 -1.54
N LEU A 182 -20.31 6.90 -1.63
CA LEU A 182 -19.03 7.53 -1.93
C LEU A 182 -18.97 8.14 -3.34
N THR A 183 -19.74 7.61 -4.29
CA THR A 183 -19.84 8.12 -5.67
C THR A 183 -21.11 8.93 -5.95
N GLY A 184 -22.03 9.00 -4.98
CA GLY A 184 -23.27 9.77 -5.08
C GLY A 184 -23.05 11.28 -5.04
N THR A 185 -24.12 12.03 -5.23
CA THR A 185 -24.12 13.51 -5.25
C THR A 185 -24.40 14.15 -3.88
N ASP A 186 -24.89 13.37 -2.91
CA ASP A 186 -25.11 13.84 -1.54
C ASP A 186 -23.78 13.89 -0.77
N GLN A 187 -23.25 15.11 -0.63
CA GLN A 187 -21.98 15.35 0.04
C GLN A 187 -21.98 14.97 1.53
N ILE A 188 -23.12 15.05 2.22
CA ILE A 188 -23.24 14.69 3.63
C ILE A 188 -23.16 13.16 3.76
N ALA A 189 -23.92 12.42 2.97
CA ALA A 189 -23.87 10.97 2.95
C ALA A 189 -22.49 10.46 2.52
N GLN A 190 -21.87 11.10 1.52
CA GLN A 190 -20.52 10.79 1.07
C GLN A 190 -19.50 10.95 2.20
N MET A 191 -19.53 12.05 2.94
CA MET A 191 -18.58 12.31 4.02
C MET A 191 -18.79 11.38 5.22
N HIS A 192 -20.05 11.07 5.57
CA HIS A 192 -20.35 10.08 6.61
C HIS A 192 -19.83 8.70 6.25
N ALA A 193 -20.05 8.27 5.02
CA ALA A 193 -19.53 7.00 4.52
C ALA A 193 -17.99 6.97 4.53
N ALA A 194 -17.35 8.04 4.03
CA ALA A 194 -15.89 8.13 4.00
C ALA A 194 -15.27 8.05 5.40
N LYS A 195 -15.87 8.77 6.36
CA LYS A 195 -15.39 8.74 7.75
C LYS A 195 -15.58 7.38 8.40
N ALA A 196 -16.73 6.73 8.22
CA ALA A 196 -17.00 5.40 8.77
C ALA A 196 -16.02 4.36 8.22
N TRP A 197 -15.79 4.38 6.90
CA TRP A 197 -14.84 3.51 6.21
C TRP A 197 -13.43 3.68 6.76
N SER A 198 -12.89 4.88 6.73
CA SER A 198 -11.53 5.15 7.15
C SER A 198 -11.30 4.95 8.66
N CYS A 199 -12.30 5.25 9.51
CA CYS A 199 -12.20 4.97 10.94
C CYS A 199 -12.18 3.46 11.24
N TRP A 200 -12.92 2.64 10.50
CA TRP A 200 -12.88 1.19 10.62
C TRP A 200 -11.45 0.67 10.41
N GLU A 201 -10.79 1.09 9.33
CA GLU A 201 -9.40 0.72 9.07
C GLU A 201 -8.44 1.26 10.13
N GLY A 202 -8.53 2.53 10.46
CA GLY A 202 -7.65 3.15 11.45
C GLY A 202 -7.71 2.49 12.82
N ARG A 203 -8.92 2.07 13.26
CA ARG A 203 -9.14 1.41 14.57
C ARG A 203 -8.63 -0.04 14.59
N THR A 204 -8.60 -0.71 13.45
CA THR A 204 -8.19 -2.12 13.34
C THR A 204 -6.74 -2.31 12.88
N ALA A 205 -6.07 -1.22 12.48
CA ALA A 205 -4.72 -1.26 11.90
C ALA A 205 -3.61 -1.64 12.90
N THR A 206 -3.83 -1.49 14.21
CA THR A 206 -2.80 -1.74 15.23
C THR A 206 -3.26 -2.77 16.25
N LEU A 207 -2.35 -3.61 16.72
CA LEU A 207 -2.64 -4.61 17.77
C LEU A 207 -3.16 -3.96 19.06
N ARG A 208 -2.59 -2.81 19.43
CA ARG A 208 -3.05 -2.01 20.58
C ARG A 208 -3.68 -0.72 20.07
N PRO A 209 -4.78 -0.24 20.67
CA PRO A 209 -5.42 0.99 20.25
C PRO A 209 -4.42 2.15 20.15
N ASN A 210 -4.44 2.87 19.02
CA ASN A 210 -3.56 3.99 18.74
C ASN A 210 -4.36 5.17 18.17
N THR A 211 -4.60 6.18 19.02
CA THR A 211 -5.40 7.35 18.65
C THR A 211 -4.76 8.16 17.52
N GLN A 212 -3.42 8.25 17.47
CA GLN A 212 -2.73 8.98 16.39
C GLN A 212 -2.96 8.35 15.02
N VAL A 213 -3.01 7.01 14.98
CA VAL A 213 -3.36 6.29 13.74
C VAL A 213 -4.80 6.58 13.36
N VAL A 214 -5.74 6.50 14.30
CA VAL A 214 -7.16 6.79 14.06
C VAL A 214 -7.36 8.22 13.59
N ASP A 215 -6.74 9.21 14.25
CA ASP A 215 -6.84 10.62 13.89
C ASP A 215 -6.35 10.87 12.46
N ARG A 216 -5.25 10.22 12.06
CA ARG A 216 -4.70 10.31 10.71
C ARG A 216 -5.65 9.74 9.66
N PHE A 217 -6.33 8.64 9.95
CA PHE A 217 -7.33 8.03 9.05
C PHE A 217 -8.62 8.85 9.00
N SER A 218 -8.97 9.56 10.08
CA SER A 218 -10.19 10.36 10.17
C SER A 218 -10.06 11.80 9.64
N ASP A 219 -8.86 12.23 9.21
CA ASP A 219 -8.68 13.50 8.51
C ASP A 219 -9.61 13.58 7.29
N THR A 220 -10.40 14.62 7.20
CA THR A 220 -11.50 14.72 6.23
C THR A 220 -11.06 14.59 4.78
N HIS A 221 -9.97 15.26 4.43
CA HIS A 221 -9.44 15.25 3.05
C HIS A 221 -8.90 13.86 2.70
N ARG A 222 -8.13 13.28 3.60
CA ARG A 222 -7.57 11.95 3.44
C ARG A 222 -8.65 10.88 3.42
N ALA A 223 -9.60 10.93 4.36
CA ALA A 223 -10.68 9.95 4.47
C ALA A 223 -11.53 9.87 3.20
N LEU A 224 -11.84 11.02 2.58
CA LEU A 224 -12.60 11.05 1.34
C LEU A 224 -11.86 10.37 0.18
N ALA A 225 -10.59 10.74 -0.04
CA ALA A 225 -9.79 10.15 -1.10
C ALA A 225 -9.62 8.64 -0.89
N MET A 226 -9.22 8.25 0.32
CA MET A 226 -8.99 6.86 0.69
C MET A 226 -10.24 6.01 0.50
N ALA A 227 -11.33 6.31 1.20
CA ALA A 227 -12.55 5.52 1.12
C ALA A 227 -13.12 5.45 -0.30
N ARG A 228 -13.11 6.56 -1.03
CA ARG A 228 -13.65 6.63 -2.39
C ARG A 228 -12.83 5.80 -3.38
N ILE A 229 -11.51 5.90 -3.31
CA ILE A 229 -10.60 5.17 -4.21
C ILE A 229 -10.57 3.69 -3.83
N GLU A 230 -10.40 3.33 -2.54
CA GLU A 230 -10.44 1.94 -2.09
C GLU A 230 -11.71 1.23 -2.52
N CYS A 231 -12.86 1.82 -2.21
CA CYS A 231 -14.15 1.23 -2.56
C CYS A 231 -14.30 1.04 -4.07
N HIS A 232 -13.83 2.01 -4.88
CA HIS A 232 -13.79 1.89 -6.34
C HIS A 232 -12.94 0.68 -6.79
N TYR A 233 -11.76 0.52 -6.22
CA TYR A 233 -10.91 -0.63 -6.54
C TYR A 233 -11.54 -1.95 -6.08
N PHE A 234 -12.08 -2.00 -4.88
CA PHE A 234 -12.54 -3.25 -4.28
C PHE A 234 -13.83 -3.77 -4.91
N VAL A 235 -14.80 -2.92 -5.26
CA VAL A 235 -15.99 -3.34 -6.01
C VAL A 235 -15.67 -3.83 -7.43
N ASN A 236 -14.52 -3.41 -7.97
CA ASN A 236 -13.99 -3.84 -9.26
C ASN A 236 -12.88 -4.91 -9.14
N GLN A 237 -12.82 -5.66 -8.04
CA GLN A 237 -11.83 -6.73 -7.82
C GLN A 237 -10.39 -6.24 -7.99
N ALA A 238 -10.08 -5.00 -7.56
CA ALA A 238 -8.81 -4.31 -7.77
C ALA A 238 -8.35 -4.26 -9.24
N PHE A 239 -9.27 -4.44 -10.19
CA PHE A 239 -8.96 -4.54 -11.64
C PHE A 239 -7.90 -5.61 -11.95
N LEU A 240 -7.91 -6.71 -11.17
CA LEU A 240 -7.06 -7.87 -11.35
C LEU A 240 -7.90 -9.08 -11.74
N GLU A 241 -7.29 -10.02 -12.46
CA GLU A 241 -7.88 -11.32 -12.71
C GLU A 241 -7.98 -12.13 -11.39
N PRO A 242 -8.94 -13.05 -11.28
CA PRO A 242 -9.06 -13.88 -10.09
C PRO A 242 -7.74 -14.57 -9.71
N ASN A 243 -7.32 -14.38 -8.46
CA ASN A 243 -6.10 -14.94 -7.88
C ASN A 243 -4.81 -14.64 -8.68
N GLN A 244 -4.79 -13.54 -9.44
CA GLN A 244 -3.71 -13.19 -10.37
C GLN A 244 -2.35 -13.16 -9.69
N LEU A 245 -2.25 -12.55 -8.52
CA LEU A 245 -0.96 -12.33 -7.86
C LEU A 245 -0.27 -13.64 -7.45
N LEU A 246 -1.03 -14.66 -7.02
CA LEU A 246 -0.47 -15.97 -6.72
C LEU A 246 -0.25 -16.81 -7.99
N ARG A 247 -1.19 -16.75 -8.93
CA ARG A 247 -1.06 -17.47 -10.22
C ARG A 247 0.21 -17.05 -10.96
N ASP A 248 0.51 -15.77 -10.98
CA ASP A 248 1.57 -15.17 -11.78
C ASP A 248 2.89 -14.96 -11.00
N VAL A 249 2.98 -15.45 -9.75
CA VAL A 249 4.17 -15.30 -8.91
C VAL A 249 5.41 -15.94 -9.54
N HIS A 250 5.26 -16.94 -10.40
CA HIS A 250 6.35 -17.58 -11.12
C HIS A 250 7.16 -16.60 -11.97
N LYS A 251 6.57 -15.49 -12.42
CA LYS A 251 7.25 -14.43 -13.20
C LYS A 251 8.32 -13.71 -12.38
N ILE A 252 8.15 -13.65 -11.06
CA ILE A 252 9.07 -13.00 -10.11
C ILE A 252 9.83 -13.98 -9.21
N ALA A 253 9.74 -15.29 -9.49
CA ALA A 253 10.35 -16.33 -8.66
C ALA A 253 11.87 -16.18 -8.50
N HIS A 254 12.54 -15.52 -9.44
CA HIS A 254 13.98 -15.25 -9.42
C HIS A 254 14.36 -14.00 -8.61
N LEU A 255 13.40 -13.10 -8.35
CA LEU A 255 13.66 -11.87 -7.60
C LEU A 255 13.73 -12.15 -6.10
N PRO A 256 14.69 -11.55 -5.36
CA PRO A 256 14.71 -11.63 -3.92
C PRO A 256 13.55 -10.83 -3.31
N GLY A 257 12.92 -11.37 -2.28
CA GLY A 257 11.82 -10.73 -1.59
C GLY A 257 11.92 -10.90 -0.07
N ILE A 258 11.60 -9.83 0.68
CA ILE A 258 11.42 -9.88 2.12
C ILE A 258 9.99 -9.47 2.44
N ILE A 259 9.26 -10.37 3.09
CA ILE A 259 7.87 -10.18 3.50
C ILE A 259 7.86 -9.98 5.02
N VAL A 260 7.40 -8.81 5.48
CA VAL A 260 7.20 -8.50 6.90
C VAL A 260 5.71 -8.50 7.20
N HIS A 261 5.25 -9.33 8.14
CA HIS A 261 3.81 -9.45 8.42
C HIS A 261 3.52 -9.60 9.92
N GLY A 262 2.53 -8.85 10.42
CA GLY A 262 2.10 -8.97 11.80
C GLY A 262 1.30 -10.25 12.05
N ARG A 263 1.59 -10.96 13.15
CA ARG A 263 0.84 -12.19 13.53
C ARG A 263 -0.65 -11.94 13.67
N TYR A 264 -1.02 -10.76 14.16
CA TYR A 264 -2.39 -10.36 14.45
C TYR A 264 -2.89 -9.29 13.49
N ASP A 265 -2.40 -9.32 12.25
CA ASP A 265 -2.94 -8.48 11.19
C ASP A 265 -4.38 -8.94 10.87
N VAL A 266 -5.35 -8.08 11.19
CA VAL A 266 -6.77 -8.36 10.98
C VAL A 266 -7.32 -7.68 9.72
N ILE A 267 -6.56 -6.76 9.13
CA ILE A 267 -6.91 -6.13 7.86
C ILE A 267 -6.56 -7.08 6.71
N CYS A 268 -5.29 -7.53 6.71
CA CYS A 268 -4.79 -8.53 5.78
C CYS A 268 -4.30 -9.74 6.57
N PRO A 269 -5.13 -10.77 6.76
CA PRO A 269 -4.77 -11.92 7.58
C PRO A 269 -3.46 -12.60 7.13
N LEU A 270 -2.75 -13.20 8.08
CA LEU A 270 -1.41 -13.78 7.87
C LEU A 270 -1.38 -14.87 6.80
N ASP A 271 -2.49 -15.55 6.53
CA ASP A 271 -2.58 -16.57 5.48
C ASP A 271 -2.29 -16.03 4.09
N ASN A 272 -2.54 -14.73 3.83
CA ASN A 272 -2.13 -14.04 2.60
C ASN A 272 -0.60 -14.06 2.43
N ALA A 273 0.13 -13.68 3.49
CA ALA A 273 1.59 -13.67 3.47
C ALA A 273 2.16 -15.07 3.40
N TRP A 274 1.52 -16.02 4.07
CA TRP A 274 1.91 -17.43 4.04
C TRP A 274 1.76 -18.02 2.64
N ALA A 275 0.60 -17.83 2.00
CA ALA A 275 0.34 -18.31 0.63
C ALA A 275 1.31 -17.70 -0.39
N LEU A 276 1.61 -16.40 -0.26
CA LEU A 276 2.58 -15.74 -1.13
C LEU A 276 3.99 -16.32 -0.94
N HIS A 277 4.43 -16.50 0.30
CA HIS A 277 5.74 -17.05 0.63
C HIS A 277 5.91 -18.48 0.10
N GLU A 278 4.92 -19.36 0.30
CA GLU A 278 4.96 -20.73 -0.21
C GLU A 278 5.06 -20.78 -1.75
N ALA A 279 4.44 -19.82 -2.44
CA ALA A 279 4.48 -19.73 -3.89
C ALA A 279 5.72 -19.02 -4.46
N TRP A 280 6.47 -18.28 -3.62
CA TRP A 280 7.62 -17.47 -4.04
C TRP A 280 8.94 -17.97 -3.45
N PRO A 281 9.72 -18.82 -4.17
CA PRO A 281 10.89 -19.52 -3.65
C PRO A 281 12.00 -18.61 -3.08
N ASN A 282 12.20 -17.42 -3.67
CA ASN A 282 13.22 -16.47 -3.24
C ASN A 282 12.71 -15.43 -2.23
N SER A 283 11.57 -15.69 -1.60
CA SER A 283 11.06 -14.84 -0.54
C SER A 283 11.49 -15.31 0.85
N GLU A 284 11.66 -14.37 1.75
CA GLU A 284 11.81 -14.58 3.19
C GLU A 284 10.58 -14.03 3.90
N LEU A 285 9.97 -14.81 4.80
CA LEU A 285 8.80 -14.39 5.59
C LEU A 285 9.20 -14.12 7.04
N GLN A 286 9.09 -12.88 7.47
CA GLN A 286 9.31 -12.41 8.84
C GLN A 286 7.97 -12.16 9.54
N ILE A 287 7.53 -13.10 10.37
CA ILE A 287 6.29 -12.97 11.14
C ILE A 287 6.58 -12.23 12.45
N ILE A 288 5.99 -11.05 12.61
CA ILE A 288 6.16 -10.22 13.80
C ILE A 288 5.10 -10.61 14.84
N ARG A 289 5.55 -11.26 15.91
CA ARG A 289 4.69 -11.98 16.87
C ARG A 289 3.72 -11.09 17.63
N GLU A 290 4.06 -9.84 17.89
CA GLU A 290 3.29 -8.88 18.69
C GLU A 290 2.93 -7.64 17.88
N ALA A 291 2.41 -7.84 16.66
CA ALA A 291 2.01 -6.76 15.80
C ALA A 291 0.76 -7.11 14.98
N GLY A 292 0.02 -6.07 14.61
CA GLY A 292 -1.06 -6.08 13.64
C GLY A 292 -0.58 -5.61 12.26
N HIS A 293 -1.37 -4.72 11.64
CA HIS A 293 -1.16 -4.28 10.25
C HIS A 293 -0.16 -3.13 10.09
N SER A 294 -0.16 -2.17 11.02
CA SER A 294 0.50 -0.87 10.80
C SER A 294 2.02 -0.94 10.77
N ALA A 295 2.64 -0.28 9.77
CA ALA A 295 4.09 -0.09 9.71
C ALA A 295 4.65 0.76 10.88
N SER A 296 3.79 1.45 11.63
CA SER A 296 4.19 2.23 12.81
C SER A 296 4.38 1.39 14.08
N GLU A 297 3.97 0.12 14.08
CA GLU A 297 4.21 -0.78 15.21
C GLU A 297 5.70 -1.14 15.31
N HIS A 298 6.25 -1.06 16.51
CA HIS A 298 7.71 -1.16 16.71
C HIS A 298 8.37 -2.37 16.06
N GLY A 299 7.77 -3.55 16.19
CA GLY A 299 8.32 -4.78 15.60
C GLY A 299 8.28 -4.77 14.07
N ILE A 300 7.21 -4.23 13.48
CA ILE A 300 7.09 -4.06 12.02
C ILE A 300 8.11 -3.03 11.52
N CYS A 301 8.19 -1.88 12.19
CA CYS A 301 9.14 -0.82 11.86
C CYS A 301 10.59 -1.32 11.88
N ASP A 302 11.01 -1.99 12.95
CA ASP A 302 12.35 -2.59 13.10
C ASP A 302 12.65 -3.59 11.97
N ALA A 303 11.70 -4.47 11.67
CA ALA A 303 11.87 -5.47 10.62
C ALA A 303 11.98 -4.84 9.22
N LEU A 304 11.18 -3.81 8.92
CA LEU A 304 11.23 -3.10 7.65
C LEU A 304 12.54 -2.34 7.44
N VAL A 305 13.05 -1.66 8.49
CA VAL A 305 14.33 -0.95 8.42
C VAL A 305 15.48 -1.95 8.21
N ARG A 306 15.46 -3.09 8.92
CA ARG A 306 16.46 -4.16 8.70
C ARG A 306 16.36 -4.77 7.31
N ALA A 307 15.16 -5.02 6.81
CA ALA A 307 14.96 -5.53 5.46
C ALA A 307 15.51 -4.58 4.39
N ALA A 308 15.30 -3.26 4.55
CA ALA A 308 15.88 -2.28 3.65
C ALA A 308 17.42 -2.29 3.72
N ALA A 309 18.01 -2.33 4.92
CA ALA A 309 19.47 -2.43 5.08
C ALA A 309 20.04 -3.71 4.45
N GLU A 310 19.37 -4.84 4.65
CA GLU A 310 19.78 -6.14 4.11
C GLU A 310 19.73 -6.19 2.58
N ILE A 311 18.67 -5.65 1.96
CA ILE A 311 18.59 -5.58 0.49
C ILE A 311 19.67 -4.68 -0.07
N ALA A 312 19.94 -3.52 0.54
CA ALA A 312 21.08 -2.67 0.12
C ALA A 312 22.41 -3.40 0.19
N GLN A 313 22.68 -4.09 1.31
CA GLN A 313 23.89 -4.87 1.49
C GLN A 313 24.04 -5.94 0.40
N ARG A 314 23.00 -6.74 0.17
CA ARG A 314 23.01 -7.81 -0.84
C ARG A 314 23.27 -7.27 -2.25
N LEU A 315 22.68 -6.12 -2.62
CA LEU A 315 22.80 -5.55 -3.96
C LEU A 315 24.15 -4.82 -4.17
N LEU A 316 24.69 -4.21 -3.12
CA LEU A 316 26.00 -3.53 -3.20
C LEU A 316 27.19 -4.49 -3.14
N ASP A 317 27.01 -5.70 -2.57
CA ASP A 317 28.01 -6.75 -2.50
C ASP A 317 28.10 -7.60 -3.77
N LEU A 318 27.14 -7.43 -4.71
CA LEU A 318 27.14 -8.14 -6.00
C LEU A 318 28.21 -7.56 -6.95
N PRO A 319 28.84 -8.40 -7.78
CA PRO A 319 29.68 -7.93 -8.89
C PRO A 319 28.87 -7.00 -9.81
N PRO A 320 29.50 -6.00 -10.44
CA PRO A 320 28.80 -5.06 -11.32
C PRO A 320 28.03 -5.71 -12.49
N GLU A 321 28.42 -6.92 -12.88
CA GLU A 321 27.79 -7.68 -13.98
C GLU A 321 26.52 -8.41 -13.55
N GLU A 322 26.26 -8.56 -12.22
CA GLU A 322 25.10 -9.26 -11.66
C GLU A 322 24.07 -8.32 -11.02
N ALA A 323 24.38 -7.03 -10.90
CA ALA A 323 23.54 -6.01 -10.26
C ALA A 323 22.50 -5.37 -11.20
#